data_221f9d753eaae624a6b03bb0872b5913
#
_entry.id   221f9d753eaae624a6b03bb0872b5913
#
_cell.length_a   1.000
_cell.length_b   1.000
_cell.length_c   1.000
_cell.angle_alpha   90.00
_cell.angle_beta   90.00
_cell.angle_gamma   90.00
#
_symmetry.space_group_name_H-M   'P 1'
#
loop_
_entity.id
_entity.type
_entity.pdbx_description
1 polymer ?
#
loop_
_entity_poly.entity_id
_entity_poly.type
_entity_poly.pdbx_seq_one_letter_code
_entity_poly.pdbx_strand_id
1 'polypeptide(L)'
;IVIRVALYPLSAGSIRSARRMRIAQPVIQKRQAEIKSRYSDNLPKQQEELGKVMKEFGSPLAGCLPLLVQMPILFALFATLRGSPFADVPYSINVKVLPADQIAAVEPKPFNSASHSIFIGETDHVPVIASLPRGNKIGVGDSATINLHTKDGRPFSDVLNDLEDASRFAPTWSLVKGDDVVQVSEDGSVTALAPGDATVEA
;
A
#
# COMPACT_ATOMS: atom_id res chain seq x y z
N ILE A 1 8.40 -13.38 24.14
CA ILE A 1 8.78 -13.12 25.56
C ILE A 1 9.82 -12.02 25.64
N VAL A 2 10.92 -12.08 24.87
CA VAL A 2 12.04 -11.09 24.88
C VAL A 2 11.54 -9.67 24.62
N ILE A 3 10.70 -9.46 23.61
CA ILE A 3 10.13 -8.15 23.24
C ILE A 3 9.28 -7.59 24.41
N ARG A 4 8.51 -8.43 25.08
CA ARG A 4 7.70 -8.00 26.24
C ARG A 4 8.54 -7.54 27.42
N VAL A 5 9.66 -8.20 27.68
CA VAL A 5 10.61 -7.84 28.74
C VAL A 5 11.31 -6.51 28.40
N ALA A 6 11.73 -6.34 27.16
CA ALA A 6 12.36 -5.09 26.69
C ALA A 6 11.40 -3.88 26.74
N LEU A 7 10.12 -4.09 26.44
CA LEU A 7 9.09 -3.02 26.46
C LEU A 7 8.47 -2.80 27.84
N TYR A 8 8.74 -3.66 28.82
CA TYR A 8 8.18 -3.56 30.16
C TYR A 8 8.45 -2.23 30.88
N PRO A 9 9.69 -1.67 30.90
CA PRO A 9 9.94 -0.40 31.57
C PRO A 9 9.18 0.76 30.93
N LEU A 10 8.99 0.73 29.60
CA LEU A 10 8.21 1.72 28.87
C LEU A 10 6.73 1.65 29.26
N SER A 11 6.18 0.43 29.31
CA SER A 11 4.78 0.18 29.71
C SER A 11 4.54 0.54 31.17
N ALA A 12 5.46 0.23 32.08
CA ALA A 12 5.35 0.58 33.49
C ALA A 12 5.36 2.11 33.72
N GLY A 13 6.16 2.85 32.93
CA GLY A 13 6.17 4.32 32.95
C GLY A 13 4.83 4.92 32.51
N SER A 14 4.24 4.41 31.45
CA SER A 14 2.95 4.88 30.93
C SER A 14 1.79 4.61 31.90
N ILE A 15 1.78 3.45 32.56
CA ILE A 15 0.75 3.10 33.56
C ILE A 15 0.85 4.02 34.79
N ARG A 16 2.06 4.32 35.26
CA ARG A 16 2.26 5.26 36.39
C ARG A 16 1.80 6.67 36.02
N SER A 17 2.11 7.14 34.82
CA SER A 17 1.65 8.43 34.31
C SER A 17 0.12 8.49 34.21
N ALA A 18 -0.51 7.44 33.66
CA ALA A 18 -1.96 7.35 33.55
C ALA A 18 -2.67 7.36 34.92
N ARG A 19 -2.13 6.70 35.94
CA ARG A 19 -2.66 6.75 37.31
C ARG A 19 -2.57 8.15 37.90
N ARG A 20 -1.43 8.84 37.77
CA ARG A 20 -1.25 10.22 38.22
C ARG A 20 -2.26 11.16 37.56
N MET A 21 -2.46 11.00 36.25
CA MET A 21 -3.42 11.79 35.49
C MET A 21 -4.86 11.57 35.97
N ARG A 22 -5.26 10.32 36.25
CA ARG A 22 -6.61 10.03 36.81
C ARG A 22 -6.87 10.70 38.17
N ILE A 23 -5.89 10.72 39.04
CA ILE A 23 -6.00 11.38 40.35
C ILE A 23 -6.06 12.90 40.21
N ALA A 24 -5.28 13.46 39.25
CA ALA A 24 -5.25 14.89 39.00
C ALA A 24 -6.47 15.40 38.21
N GLN A 25 -7.19 14.52 37.52
CA GLN A 25 -8.28 14.87 36.59
C GLN A 25 -9.35 15.79 37.20
N PRO A 26 -9.89 15.57 38.43
CA PRO A 26 -10.88 16.46 39.00
C PRO A 26 -10.33 17.86 39.28
N VAL A 27 -9.06 17.98 39.65
CA VAL A 27 -8.40 19.28 39.88
C VAL A 27 -8.19 20.00 38.55
N ILE A 28 -7.75 19.29 37.54
CA ILE A 28 -7.57 19.81 36.16
C ILE A 28 -8.90 20.34 35.63
N GLN A 29 -9.99 19.57 35.76
CA GLN A 29 -11.32 19.98 35.28
C GLN A 29 -11.82 21.25 35.97
N LYS A 30 -11.65 21.36 37.30
CA LYS A 30 -12.00 22.58 38.04
C LYS A 30 -11.23 23.78 37.55
N ARG A 31 -9.90 23.68 37.43
CA ARG A 31 -9.06 24.79 36.92
C ARG A 31 -9.38 25.14 35.45
N GLN A 32 -9.69 24.17 34.61
CA GLN A 32 -10.12 24.44 33.24
C GLN A 32 -11.46 25.19 33.19
N ALA A 33 -12.41 24.83 34.04
CA ALA A 33 -13.69 25.52 34.14
C ALA A 33 -13.51 26.98 34.63
N GLU A 34 -12.66 27.19 35.63
CA GLU A 34 -12.32 28.53 36.15
C GLU A 34 -11.63 29.40 35.05
N ILE A 35 -10.69 28.84 34.30
CA ILE A 35 -10.00 29.55 33.22
C ILE A 35 -10.99 29.90 32.10
N LYS A 36 -11.85 28.96 31.72
CA LYS A 36 -12.90 29.22 30.73
C LYS A 36 -13.88 30.31 31.11
N SER A 37 -14.31 30.34 32.40
CA SER A 37 -15.19 31.38 32.88
C SER A 37 -14.52 32.73 33.04
N ARG A 38 -13.23 32.76 33.45
CA ARG A 38 -12.47 34.00 33.66
C ARG A 38 -12.02 34.67 32.36
N TYR A 39 -11.76 33.88 31.32
CA TYR A 39 -11.22 34.37 30.05
C TYR A 39 -12.18 34.05 28.88
N SER A 40 -13.50 34.12 29.11
CA SER A 40 -14.52 33.84 28.08
C SER A 40 -14.34 34.67 26.82
N ASP A 41 -13.89 35.92 26.96
CA ASP A 41 -13.78 36.87 25.86
C ASP A 41 -12.33 37.02 25.32
N ASN A 42 -11.38 36.21 25.83
CA ASN A 42 -9.98 36.30 25.43
C ASN A 42 -9.37 34.92 25.16
N LEU A 43 -9.66 34.38 23.98
CA LEU A 43 -9.20 33.06 23.52
C LEU A 43 -7.67 32.85 23.60
N PRO A 44 -6.80 33.82 23.22
CA PRO A 44 -5.36 33.65 23.32
C PRO A 44 -4.87 33.43 24.76
N LYS A 45 -5.36 34.25 25.72
CA LYS A 45 -5.04 34.10 27.14
C LYS A 45 -5.60 32.80 27.74
N GLN A 46 -6.79 32.40 27.32
CA GLN A 46 -7.38 31.14 27.74
C GLN A 46 -6.50 29.94 27.34
N GLN A 47 -6.00 29.94 26.09
CA GLN A 47 -5.10 28.87 25.60
C GLN A 47 -3.75 28.87 26.33
N GLU A 48 -3.19 30.05 26.61
CA GLU A 48 -1.94 30.18 27.36
C GLU A 48 -2.06 29.61 28.77
N GLU A 49 -3.11 29.98 29.52
CA GLU A 49 -3.34 29.49 30.87
C GLU A 49 -3.69 27.99 30.91
N LEU A 50 -4.47 27.50 29.94
CA LEU A 50 -4.71 26.06 29.78
C LEU A 50 -3.41 25.30 29.50
N GLY A 51 -2.53 25.87 28.68
CA GLY A 51 -1.20 25.33 28.41
C GLY A 51 -0.32 25.23 29.65
N LYS A 52 -0.38 26.21 30.58
CA LYS A 52 0.33 26.19 31.87
C LYS A 52 -0.17 25.06 32.75
N VAL A 53 -1.49 24.92 32.87
CA VAL A 53 -2.10 23.83 33.62
C VAL A 53 -1.67 22.46 33.07
N MET A 54 -1.66 22.29 31.76
CA MET A 54 -1.21 21.05 31.15
C MET A 54 0.28 20.75 31.37
N LYS A 55 1.15 21.78 31.41
CA LYS A 55 2.55 21.61 31.76
C LYS A 55 2.77 21.22 33.21
N GLU A 56 1.97 21.76 34.13
CA GLU A 56 2.05 21.48 35.58
C GLU A 56 1.65 20.03 35.92
N PHE A 57 0.60 19.52 35.30
CA PHE A 57 0.10 18.16 35.55
C PHE A 57 0.62 17.06 34.67
N GLY A 58 1.49 17.40 33.72
CA GLY A 58 2.09 16.50 32.73
C GLY A 58 1.36 16.54 31.38
N SER A 59 2.14 16.41 30.33
CA SER A 59 1.62 16.42 28.96
C SER A 59 0.73 15.18 28.70
N PRO A 60 -0.49 15.35 28.16
CA PRO A 60 -1.31 14.22 27.71
C PRO A 60 -0.60 13.38 26.64
N LEU A 61 0.43 13.94 26.00
CA LEU A 61 1.27 13.25 25.00
C LEU A 61 2.10 12.11 25.62
N ALA A 62 2.34 12.12 26.93
CA ALA A 62 3.02 11.00 27.60
C ALA A 62 2.21 9.69 27.54
N GLY A 63 0.89 9.77 27.38
CA GLY A 63 0.01 8.61 27.20
C GLY A 63 0.04 8.03 25.77
N CYS A 64 0.38 8.81 24.75
CA CYS A 64 0.43 8.34 23.37
C CYS A 64 1.84 7.91 22.92
N LEU A 65 2.86 8.04 23.78
CA LEU A 65 4.23 7.60 23.48
C LEU A 65 4.30 6.11 23.03
N PRO A 66 3.58 5.17 23.69
CA PRO A 66 3.53 3.78 23.23
C PRO A 66 2.98 3.65 21.80
N LEU A 67 2.02 4.48 21.42
CA LEU A 67 1.43 4.48 20.09
C LEU A 67 2.45 4.96 19.03
N LEU A 68 3.25 5.99 19.33
CA LEU A 68 4.29 6.48 18.43
C LEU A 68 5.39 5.44 18.18
N VAL A 69 5.73 4.63 19.20
CA VAL A 69 6.69 3.52 19.06
C VAL A 69 6.05 2.35 18.29
N GLN A 70 4.75 2.13 18.46
CA GLN A 70 4.01 1.05 17.81
C GLN A 70 3.79 1.31 16.31
N MET A 71 3.65 2.59 15.89
CA MET A 71 3.36 2.92 14.48
C MET A 71 4.43 2.41 13.50
N PRO A 72 5.75 2.61 13.71
CA PRO A 72 6.77 2.05 12.83
C PRO A 72 6.68 0.52 12.72
N ILE A 73 6.41 -0.17 13.83
CA ILE A 73 6.28 -1.63 13.86
C ILE A 73 5.05 -2.07 13.05
N LEU A 74 3.93 -1.35 13.20
CA LEU A 74 2.72 -1.63 12.44
C LEU A 74 2.93 -1.40 10.94
N PHE A 75 3.59 -0.30 10.55
CA PHE A 75 3.91 -0.04 9.15
C PHE A 75 4.87 -1.09 8.56
N ALA A 76 5.88 -1.53 9.32
CA ALA A 76 6.77 -2.60 8.91
C ALA A 76 5.99 -3.92 8.69
N LEU A 77 5.07 -4.25 9.61
CA LEU A 77 4.21 -5.42 9.47
C LEU A 77 3.30 -5.31 8.25
N PHE A 78 2.67 -4.15 8.02
CA PHE A 78 1.85 -3.92 6.83
C PHE A 78 2.66 -4.05 5.54
N ALA A 79 3.90 -3.51 5.52
CA ALA A 79 4.77 -3.61 4.36
C ALA A 79 5.12 -5.06 4.03
N THR A 80 5.37 -5.89 5.06
CA THR A 80 5.66 -7.31 4.85
C THR A 80 4.43 -8.13 4.42
N LEU A 81 3.23 -7.77 4.89
CA LEU A 81 2.00 -8.49 4.55
C LEU A 81 1.42 -8.12 3.18
N ARG A 82 1.84 -6.99 2.61
CA ARG A 82 1.38 -6.53 1.27
C ARG A 82 2.09 -7.19 0.10
N GLY A 83 3.14 -7.96 0.35
CA GLY A 83 3.91 -8.64 -0.69
C GLY A 83 3.75 -10.15 -0.62
N SER A 84 4.18 -10.82 -1.68
CA SER A 84 4.32 -12.27 -1.67
C SER A 84 5.22 -12.71 -0.47
N PRO A 85 4.90 -13.78 0.24
CA PRO A 85 3.87 -14.80 -0.06
C PRO A 85 2.50 -14.53 0.57
N PHE A 86 2.26 -13.37 1.19
CA PHE A 86 1.07 -13.10 1.99
C PHE A 86 -0.06 -12.41 1.22
N ALA A 87 0.26 -11.80 0.10
CA ALA A 87 -0.70 -11.13 -0.78
C ALA A 87 -0.34 -11.36 -2.24
N ASP A 88 -1.34 -11.24 -3.10
CA ASP A 88 -1.13 -11.25 -4.54
C ASP A 88 -0.26 -10.07 -4.95
N VAL A 89 0.55 -10.27 -5.99
CA VAL A 89 1.46 -9.24 -6.52
C VAL A 89 0.83 -8.67 -7.79
N PRO A 90 0.24 -7.46 -7.71
CA PRO A 90 -0.40 -6.88 -8.88
C PRO A 90 0.62 -6.36 -9.90
N TYR A 91 0.45 -6.75 -11.16
CA TYR A 91 1.16 -6.18 -12.30
C TYR A 91 0.23 -5.26 -13.06
N SER A 92 0.21 -3.99 -12.71
CA SER A 92 -0.61 -2.99 -13.40
C SER A 92 0.06 -2.55 -14.71
N ILE A 93 -0.58 -2.78 -15.84
CA ILE A 93 -0.11 -2.46 -17.16
C ILE A 93 -1.06 -1.44 -17.80
N ASN A 94 -0.54 -0.25 -18.09
CA ASN A 94 -1.30 0.76 -18.78
C ASN A 94 -1.18 0.56 -20.29
N VAL A 95 -2.31 0.34 -20.95
CA VAL A 95 -2.43 0.19 -22.39
C VAL A 95 -3.13 1.42 -22.96
N LYS A 96 -2.57 2.00 -23.99
CA LYS A 96 -3.15 3.12 -24.73
C LYS A 96 -3.63 2.67 -26.09
N VAL A 97 -4.93 2.78 -26.32
CA VAL A 97 -5.52 2.47 -27.62
C VAL A 97 -5.61 3.75 -28.44
N LEU A 98 -5.01 3.71 -29.63
CA LEU A 98 -4.97 4.83 -30.56
C LEU A 98 -5.89 4.58 -31.77
N PRO A 99 -6.46 5.62 -32.37
CA PRO A 99 -7.12 5.52 -33.68
C PRO A 99 -6.16 4.98 -34.75
N ALA A 100 -6.70 4.34 -35.77
CA ALA A 100 -5.92 3.68 -36.82
C ALA A 100 -4.97 4.64 -37.59
N ASP A 101 -5.37 5.91 -37.73
CA ASP A 101 -4.56 6.96 -38.35
C ASP A 101 -3.35 7.37 -37.51
N GLN A 102 -3.45 7.28 -36.18
CA GLN A 102 -2.38 7.66 -35.28
C GLN A 102 -1.42 6.51 -34.97
N ILE A 103 -1.92 5.27 -34.92
CA ILE A 103 -1.07 4.12 -34.62
C ILE A 103 -0.03 3.86 -35.70
N ALA A 104 -0.34 4.16 -36.96
CA ALA A 104 0.58 4.01 -38.10
C ALA A 104 1.86 4.87 -37.98
N ALA A 105 1.80 5.97 -37.23
CA ALA A 105 2.93 6.85 -36.97
C ALA A 105 3.74 6.50 -35.71
N VAL A 106 3.28 5.50 -34.92
CA VAL A 106 3.92 5.11 -33.67
C VAL A 106 4.91 3.98 -33.88
N GLU A 107 6.19 4.21 -33.60
CA GLU A 107 7.17 3.13 -33.51
C GLU A 107 6.87 2.19 -32.35
N PRO A 108 6.78 0.87 -32.59
CA PRO A 108 6.61 -0.09 -31.50
C PRO A 108 7.84 -0.08 -30.58
N LYS A 109 7.62 0.20 -29.31
CA LYS A 109 8.67 0.13 -28.28
C LYS A 109 8.28 -0.92 -27.25
N PRO A 110 9.09 -1.97 -27.05
CA PRO A 110 8.80 -2.96 -26.03
C PRO A 110 8.56 -2.31 -24.67
N PHE A 111 7.52 -2.76 -23.97
CA PHE A 111 7.21 -2.32 -22.62
C PHE A 111 7.49 -3.46 -21.66
N ASN A 112 8.17 -3.15 -20.56
CA ASN A 112 8.40 -4.05 -19.45
C ASN A 112 7.95 -3.35 -18.15
N SER A 113 7.25 -4.10 -17.30
CA SER A 113 6.93 -3.65 -15.94
C SER A 113 8.16 -3.63 -15.03
N ALA A 114 8.01 -3.12 -13.81
CA ALA A 114 8.96 -3.39 -12.76
C ALA A 114 8.99 -4.90 -12.46
N SER A 115 10.15 -5.41 -12.02
CA SER A 115 10.28 -6.79 -11.56
C SER A 115 9.77 -6.93 -10.14
N HIS A 116 8.91 -7.91 -9.90
CA HIS A 116 8.47 -8.31 -8.57
C HIS A 116 8.90 -9.74 -8.28
N SER A 117 9.28 -10.01 -7.02
CA SER A 117 9.64 -11.35 -6.58
C SER A 117 8.38 -12.09 -6.15
N ILE A 118 8.09 -13.21 -6.80
CA ILE A 118 6.99 -14.10 -6.46
C ILE A 118 7.57 -15.30 -5.72
N PHE A 119 7.06 -15.56 -4.53
CA PHE A 119 7.45 -16.74 -3.75
C PHE A 119 6.70 -17.95 -4.25
N ILE A 120 7.45 -18.94 -4.74
CA ILE A 120 6.95 -20.21 -5.26
C ILE A 120 7.19 -21.37 -4.29
N GLY A 121 7.81 -21.11 -3.13
CA GLY A 121 8.12 -22.05 -2.06
C GLY A 121 8.34 -21.32 -0.75
N GLU A 122 8.71 -22.01 0.32
CA GLU A 122 8.97 -21.40 1.63
C GLU A 122 10.13 -20.41 1.61
N THR A 123 11.15 -20.68 0.81
CA THR A 123 12.37 -19.86 0.66
C THR A 123 12.64 -19.46 -0.79
N ASP A 124 11.99 -20.12 -1.73
CA ASP A 124 12.26 -19.93 -3.15
C ASP A 124 11.40 -18.83 -3.73
N HIS A 125 12.04 -17.91 -4.43
CA HIS A 125 11.36 -16.79 -5.10
C HIS A 125 11.92 -16.58 -6.49
N VAL A 126 11.03 -16.16 -7.40
CA VAL A 126 11.37 -15.90 -8.80
C VAL A 126 11.02 -14.46 -9.13
N PRO A 127 11.97 -13.67 -9.68
CA PRO A 127 11.68 -12.33 -10.17
C PRO A 127 10.92 -12.42 -11.50
N VAL A 128 9.67 -11.94 -11.51
CA VAL A 128 8.80 -11.95 -12.68
C VAL A 128 8.61 -10.54 -13.23
N ILE A 129 8.51 -10.41 -14.53
CA ILE A 129 8.31 -9.17 -15.28
C ILE A 129 7.14 -9.39 -16.23
N ALA A 130 6.21 -8.44 -16.29
CA ALA A 130 5.19 -8.41 -17.32
C ALA A 130 5.67 -7.58 -18.52
N SER A 131 5.54 -8.11 -19.72
CA SER A 131 6.02 -7.45 -20.93
C SER A 131 5.01 -7.44 -22.07
N LEU A 132 5.06 -6.39 -22.87
CA LEU A 132 4.37 -6.26 -24.14
C LEU A 132 5.45 -6.05 -25.23
N PRO A 133 5.77 -7.07 -26.04
CA PRO A 133 6.87 -7.00 -27.02
C PRO A 133 6.69 -5.90 -28.08
N ARG A 134 5.44 -5.62 -28.45
CA ARG A 134 5.09 -4.55 -29.40
C ARG A 134 4.83 -3.20 -28.72
N GLY A 135 4.97 -3.14 -27.39
CA GLY A 135 4.69 -1.96 -26.59
C GLY A 135 3.25 -1.90 -26.09
N ASN A 136 2.99 -0.88 -25.30
CA ASN A 136 1.70 -0.65 -24.63
C ASN A 136 0.78 0.31 -25.41
N LYS A 137 1.11 0.62 -26.67
CA LYS A 137 0.26 1.39 -27.60
C LYS A 137 -0.23 0.46 -28.70
N ILE A 138 -1.53 0.29 -28.80
CA ILE A 138 -2.17 -0.59 -29.79
C ILE A 138 -3.24 0.17 -30.58
N GLY A 139 -3.50 -0.25 -31.80
CA GLY A 139 -4.56 0.31 -32.63
C GLY A 139 -5.93 -0.29 -32.31
N VAL A 140 -7.00 0.44 -32.60
CA VAL A 140 -8.36 -0.11 -32.53
C VAL A 140 -8.48 -1.33 -33.41
N GLY A 141 -9.01 -2.42 -32.88
CA GLY A 141 -9.13 -3.72 -33.54
C GLY A 141 -7.89 -4.62 -33.45
N ASP A 142 -6.77 -4.10 -32.94
CA ASP A 142 -5.57 -4.91 -32.72
C ASP A 142 -5.66 -5.66 -31.40
N SER A 143 -4.84 -6.72 -31.30
CA SER A 143 -4.66 -7.49 -30.06
C SER A 143 -3.20 -7.55 -29.65
N ALA A 144 -2.94 -7.52 -28.36
CA ALA A 144 -1.60 -7.69 -27.79
C ALA A 144 -1.68 -8.64 -26.59
N THR A 145 -0.75 -9.59 -26.50
CA THR A 145 -0.66 -10.51 -25.37
C THR A 145 0.38 -10.02 -24.38
N ILE A 146 -0.02 -9.93 -23.11
CA ILE A 146 0.87 -9.61 -22.01
C ILE A 146 1.60 -10.90 -21.62
N ASN A 147 2.92 -10.89 -21.72
CA ASN A 147 3.76 -12.03 -21.38
C ASN A 147 4.38 -11.84 -20.00
N LEU A 148 4.23 -12.84 -19.13
CA LEU A 148 4.95 -12.94 -17.87
C LEU A 148 6.20 -13.79 -18.07
N HIS A 149 7.35 -13.25 -17.70
CA HIS A 149 8.62 -13.97 -17.79
C HIS A 149 9.56 -13.61 -16.65
N THR A 150 10.51 -14.47 -16.40
CA THR A 150 11.58 -14.25 -15.44
C THR A 150 12.61 -13.23 -15.96
N LYS A 151 13.48 -12.74 -15.12
CA LYS A 151 14.52 -11.76 -15.52
C LYS A 151 15.48 -12.29 -16.59
N ASP A 152 15.70 -13.57 -16.66
CA ASP A 152 16.49 -14.28 -17.67
C ASP A 152 15.71 -14.63 -18.94
N GLY A 153 14.45 -14.21 -19.02
CA GLY A 153 13.61 -14.35 -20.22
C GLY A 153 12.83 -15.67 -20.31
N ARG A 154 12.88 -16.53 -19.29
CA ARG A 154 12.11 -17.77 -19.27
C ARG A 154 10.63 -17.44 -19.04
N PRO A 155 9.68 -17.98 -19.85
CA PRO A 155 8.26 -17.82 -19.61
C PRO A 155 7.85 -18.26 -18.21
N PHE A 156 6.97 -17.51 -17.56
CA PHE A 156 6.51 -17.85 -16.21
C PHE A 156 5.67 -19.13 -16.21
N SER A 157 4.96 -19.42 -17.29
CA SER A 157 4.28 -20.71 -17.48
C SER A 157 5.21 -21.92 -17.34
N ASP A 158 6.46 -21.79 -17.82
CA ASP A 158 7.45 -22.87 -17.73
C ASP A 158 7.96 -23.05 -16.30
N VAL A 159 8.00 -21.96 -15.54
CA VAL A 159 8.30 -22.02 -14.09
C VAL A 159 7.18 -22.72 -13.36
N LEU A 160 5.93 -22.41 -13.69
CA LEU A 160 4.75 -23.04 -13.08
C LEU A 160 4.70 -24.55 -13.35
N ASN A 161 5.07 -24.98 -14.55
CA ASN A 161 5.07 -26.40 -14.94
C ASN A 161 6.03 -27.26 -14.07
N ASP A 162 7.05 -26.64 -13.47
CA ASP A 162 7.99 -27.34 -12.59
C ASP A 162 7.47 -27.45 -11.14
N LEU A 163 6.31 -26.83 -10.82
CA LEU A 163 5.74 -26.82 -9.47
C LEU A 163 4.66 -27.88 -9.31
N GLU A 164 4.63 -28.52 -8.13
CA GLU A 164 3.59 -29.49 -7.78
C GLU A 164 2.18 -28.85 -7.67
N ASP A 165 2.12 -27.58 -7.28
CA ASP A 165 0.88 -26.82 -7.06
C ASP A 165 0.83 -25.55 -7.93
N ALA A 166 1.00 -25.76 -9.25
CA ALA A 166 1.04 -24.69 -10.24
C ALA A 166 -0.21 -23.78 -10.24
N SER A 167 -1.38 -24.35 -9.96
CA SER A 167 -2.66 -23.63 -9.98
C SER A 167 -2.72 -22.49 -8.96
N ARG A 168 -2.00 -22.60 -7.85
CA ARG A 168 -1.93 -21.58 -6.81
C ARG A 168 -1.27 -20.29 -7.26
N PHE A 169 -0.41 -20.39 -8.26
CA PHE A 169 0.40 -19.28 -8.76
C PHE A 169 0.00 -18.86 -10.18
N ALA A 170 -1.09 -19.41 -10.69
CA ALA A 170 -1.59 -19.04 -12.00
C ALA A 170 -2.03 -17.58 -12.02
N PRO A 171 -1.63 -16.78 -13.04
CA PRO A 171 -2.01 -15.39 -13.14
C PRO A 171 -3.52 -15.26 -13.35
N THR A 172 -4.14 -14.29 -12.67
CA THR A 172 -5.54 -13.93 -12.83
C THR A 172 -5.62 -12.55 -13.46
N TRP A 173 -6.19 -12.48 -14.67
CA TRP A 173 -6.28 -11.24 -15.42
C TRP A 173 -7.54 -10.47 -15.10
N SER A 174 -7.40 -9.20 -14.81
CA SER A 174 -8.52 -8.29 -14.54
C SER A 174 -8.34 -6.93 -15.21
N LEU A 175 -9.47 -6.30 -15.51
CA LEU A 175 -9.50 -4.96 -16.06
C LEU A 175 -9.85 -3.97 -14.94
N VAL A 176 -8.91 -3.08 -14.61
CA VAL A 176 -9.08 -2.08 -13.56
C VAL A 176 -9.77 -0.82 -14.09
N LYS A 177 -9.47 -0.47 -15.35
CA LYS A 177 -9.99 0.73 -16.01
C LYS A 177 -10.07 0.52 -17.51
N GLY A 178 -11.13 1.08 -18.15
CA GLY A 178 -11.28 1.10 -19.61
C GLY A 178 -12.03 -0.12 -20.14
N ASP A 179 -13.15 -0.46 -19.53
CA ASP A 179 -14.07 -1.54 -19.91
C ASP A 179 -14.74 -1.31 -21.27
N ASP A 180 -14.82 -0.06 -21.70
CA ASP A 180 -15.27 0.37 -23.04
C ASP A 180 -14.10 0.47 -24.06
N VAL A 181 -12.84 0.45 -23.59
CA VAL A 181 -11.64 0.66 -24.40
C VAL A 181 -10.99 -0.65 -24.81
N VAL A 182 -10.91 -1.63 -23.90
CA VAL A 182 -10.29 -2.92 -24.16
C VAL A 182 -11.10 -4.08 -23.55
N GLN A 183 -10.91 -5.26 -24.12
CA GLN A 183 -11.35 -6.53 -23.54
C GLN A 183 -10.12 -7.36 -23.19
N VAL A 184 -10.14 -7.98 -22.00
CA VAL A 184 -9.05 -8.85 -21.54
C VAL A 184 -9.55 -10.28 -21.45
N SER A 185 -8.76 -11.21 -21.97
CA SER A 185 -9.03 -12.64 -21.92
C SER A 185 -8.24 -13.33 -20.80
N GLU A 186 -8.63 -14.53 -20.41
CA GLU A 186 -7.99 -15.31 -19.34
C GLU A 186 -6.53 -15.69 -19.63
N ASP A 187 -6.10 -15.63 -20.89
CA ASP A 187 -4.73 -15.89 -21.33
C ASP A 187 -3.82 -14.63 -21.30
N GLY A 188 -4.33 -13.50 -20.83
CA GLY A 188 -3.62 -12.22 -20.83
C GLY A 188 -3.62 -11.50 -22.18
N SER A 189 -4.48 -11.91 -23.10
CA SER A 189 -4.68 -11.22 -24.39
C SER A 189 -5.58 -10.00 -24.20
N VAL A 190 -5.13 -8.85 -24.68
CA VAL A 190 -5.84 -7.57 -24.63
C VAL A 190 -6.26 -7.19 -26.03
N THR A 191 -7.55 -7.07 -26.29
CA THR A 191 -8.13 -6.66 -27.58
C THR A 191 -8.66 -5.23 -27.46
N ALA A 192 -8.24 -4.36 -28.37
CA ALA A 192 -8.62 -2.96 -28.39
C ALA A 192 -9.98 -2.76 -29.07
N LEU A 193 -10.93 -2.18 -28.36
CA LEU A 193 -12.30 -1.94 -28.83
C LEU A 193 -12.51 -0.50 -29.31
N ALA A 194 -12.03 0.48 -28.52
CA ALA A 194 -12.19 1.90 -28.78
C ALA A 194 -10.94 2.70 -28.38
N PRO A 195 -10.71 3.90 -28.94
CA PRO A 195 -9.59 4.73 -28.52
C PRO A 195 -9.74 5.19 -27.07
N GLY A 196 -8.64 5.13 -26.29
CA GLY A 196 -8.63 5.52 -24.87
C GLY A 196 -7.47 4.94 -24.10
N ASP A 197 -7.50 5.11 -22.80
CA ASP A 197 -6.53 4.56 -21.85
C ASP A 197 -7.19 3.46 -21.02
N ALA A 198 -6.55 2.30 -20.96
CA ALA A 198 -6.98 1.16 -20.16
C ALA A 198 -5.87 0.72 -19.20
N THR A 199 -6.25 0.11 -18.08
CA THR A 199 -5.31 -0.49 -17.13
C THR A 199 -5.73 -1.94 -16.89
N VAL A 200 -4.83 -2.84 -17.26
CA VAL A 200 -4.96 -4.29 -17.05
C VAL A 200 -4.08 -4.70 -15.89
N GLU A 201 -4.56 -5.60 -15.07
CA GLU A 201 -3.85 -6.14 -13.92
C GLU A 201 -3.79 -7.66 -14.00
N ALA A 202 -2.59 -8.20 -13.71
CA ALA A 202 -2.33 -9.63 -13.62
C ALA A 202 -2.01 -10.01 -12.19
#